data_a7debe75e9228aab85b9fddbf649ee03
#
_entry.id   a7debe75e9228aab85b9fddbf649ee03
#
_cell.length_a   1.000
_cell.length_b   1.000
_cell.length_c   1.000
_cell.angle_alpha   90.00
_cell.angle_beta   90.00
_cell.angle_gamma   90.00
#
_symmetry.space_group_name_H-M   'P 1'
#
loop_
_entity.id
_entity.type
_entity.pdbx_description
1 polymer ?
#
loop_
_entity_poly.entity_id
_entity_poly.type
_entity_poly.pdbx_seq_one_letter_code
_entity_poly.pdbx_strand_id
1 'polypeptide(L)'
;MTHTPSSQVVKVLAAAVQRAFRLEFGFVGTENLLISLIDTIGPGRKLGVKSVRPQAMARGAENWAGDDGGLAEPGPDVMALVRAAHHHARVETVLPVSRALDECLRAAIVLAGDGVLTTTHLSLALLSLDSGRAADLFLLRGVDVEATAAAVRADAARKYAEVEEAPAVWLLRKAGALEGDAGGGYVRRLTRLVARGQGLGGPVLTVVRGEAERLAVAARRDVSSRDLVEAVLTVDHQLTAAGCRLKPEFESGGAAALREAGVDREALPEGGTVERAVERAKLVAARRGDRVVGTRHLLVALRDDPADPVAPALAGLATET
;
A
#
# COMPACT_ATOMS: atom_id res chain seq x y z
N MET A 1 -1.51 7.79 -18.96
CA MET A 1 -2.50 7.12 -18.11
C MET A 1 -1.96 7.11 -16.69
N THR A 2 -2.70 7.61 -15.73
CA THR A 2 -2.26 7.66 -14.32
C THR A 2 -2.96 6.51 -13.59
N HIS A 3 -2.21 5.46 -13.26
CA HIS A 3 -2.76 4.32 -12.52
C HIS A 3 -2.63 4.55 -11.04
N THR A 4 -3.71 4.38 -10.31
CA THR A 4 -3.70 4.45 -8.85
C THR A 4 -3.78 3.03 -8.29
N PRO A 5 -2.72 2.51 -7.63
CA PRO A 5 -2.78 1.19 -7.04
C PRO A 5 -3.69 1.19 -5.80
N SER A 6 -4.40 0.09 -5.58
CA SER A 6 -5.07 -0.11 -4.29
C SER A 6 -4.02 -0.33 -3.18
N SER A 7 -4.37 -0.01 -1.94
CA SER A 7 -3.50 -0.28 -0.80
C SER A 7 -3.14 -1.77 -0.65
N GLN A 8 -3.97 -2.67 -1.15
CA GLN A 8 -3.70 -4.10 -1.16
C GLN A 8 -2.61 -4.47 -2.17
N VAL A 9 -2.58 -3.82 -3.34
CA VAL A 9 -1.50 -4.01 -4.34
C VAL A 9 -0.16 -3.62 -3.73
N VAL A 10 -0.07 -2.44 -3.12
CA VAL A 10 1.18 -1.99 -2.48
C VAL A 10 1.63 -2.98 -1.40
N LYS A 11 0.70 -3.45 -0.54
CA LYS A 11 1.01 -4.45 0.50
C LYS A 11 1.48 -5.79 -0.06
N VAL A 12 0.86 -6.28 -1.13
CA VAL A 12 1.26 -7.55 -1.77
C VAL A 12 2.66 -7.42 -2.37
N LEU A 13 2.92 -6.33 -3.09
CA LEU A 13 4.24 -6.07 -3.67
C LEU A 13 5.30 -5.86 -2.57
N ALA A 14 4.97 -5.15 -1.50
CA ALA A 14 5.86 -5.00 -0.35
C ALA A 14 6.18 -6.35 0.31
N ALA A 15 5.20 -7.25 0.44
CA ALA A 15 5.43 -8.60 0.94
C ALA A 15 6.34 -9.42 0.00
N ALA A 16 6.21 -9.22 -1.32
CA ALA A 16 7.10 -9.83 -2.30
C ALA A 16 8.54 -9.31 -2.16
N VAL A 17 8.71 -7.99 -2.03
CA VAL A 17 10.01 -7.34 -1.77
C VAL A 17 10.63 -7.84 -0.47
N GLN A 18 9.88 -7.85 0.64
CA GLN A 18 10.38 -8.35 1.93
C GLN A 18 10.81 -9.81 1.84
N ARG A 19 10.11 -10.63 1.08
CA ARG A 19 10.45 -12.04 0.87
C ARG A 19 11.75 -12.17 0.09
N ALA A 20 11.88 -11.45 -1.03
CA ALA A 20 13.10 -11.43 -1.83
C ALA A 20 14.30 -10.95 -1.00
N PHE A 21 14.14 -9.88 -0.24
CA PHE A 21 15.16 -9.33 0.62
C PHE A 21 15.62 -10.31 1.72
N ARG A 22 14.67 -10.90 2.45
CA ARG A 22 14.98 -11.85 3.55
C ARG A 22 15.62 -13.15 3.08
N LEU A 23 15.36 -13.55 1.85
CA LEU A 23 15.90 -14.78 1.25
C LEU A 23 17.14 -14.49 0.41
N GLU A 24 17.63 -13.25 0.40
CA GLU A 24 18.84 -12.80 -0.30
C GLU A 24 18.83 -13.12 -1.80
N PHE A 25 17.65 -13.07 -2.45
CA PHE A 25 17.54 -13.37 -3.88
C PHE A 25 18.18 -12.30 -4.79
N GLY A 26 18.47 -11.13 -4.27
CA GLY A 26 19.07 -10.04 -5.03
C GLY A 26 18.10 -9.35 -6.03
N PHE A 27 16.90 -9.88 -6.25
CA PHE A 27 15.84 -9.35 -7.11
C PHE A 27 14.48 -9.81 -6.66
N VAL A 28 13.42 -9.14 -7.15
CA VAL A 28 12.02 -9.54 -6.93
C VAL A 28 11.50 -10.25 -8.16
N GLY A 29 11.05 -11.49 -8.01
CA GLY A 29 10.55 -12.32 -9.11
C GLY A 29 9.07 -12.67 -9.01
N THR A 30 8.53 -13.34 -10.05
CA THR A 30 7.12 -13.74 -10.14
C THR A 30 6.69 -14.71 -9.03
N GLU A 31 7.60 -15.57 -8.55
CA GLU A 31 7.32 -16.46 -7.43
C GLU A 31 7.14 -15.70 -6.12
N ASN A 32 7.92 -14.62 -5.88
CA ASN A 32 7.74 -13.77 -4.72
C ASN A 32 6.35 -13.12 -4.74
N LEU A 33 5.90 -12.66 -5.91
CA LEU A 33 4.56 -12.10 -6.11
C LEU A 33 3.48 -13.17 -5.89
N LEU A 34 3.61 -14.35 -6.51
CA LEU A 34 2.65 -15.45 -6.39
C LEU A 34 2.40 -15.84 -4.93
N ILE A 35 3.48 -16.06 -4.18
CA ILE A 35 3.38 -16.44 -2.76
C ILE A 35 2.71 -15.32 -1.95
N SER A 36 3.05 -14.06 -2.25
CA SER A 36 2.47 -12.92 -1.55
C SER A 36 0.98 -12.74 -1.86
N LEU A 37 0.54 -13.04 -3.08
CA LEU A 37 -0.88 -13.08 -3.44
C LEU A 37 -1.63 -14.22 -2.72
N ILE A 38 -1.02 -15.41 -2.62
CA ILE A 38 -1.62 -16.57 -1.91
C ILE A 38 -1.77 -16.28 -0.41
N ASP A 39 -0.78 -15.63 0.20
CA ASP A 39 -0.79 -15.29 1.62
C ASP A 39 -1.79 -14.16 1.94
N THR A 40 -2.23 -13.41 0.94
CA THR A 40 -3.16 -12.30 1.10
C THR A 40 -4.61 -12.79 1.15
N ILE A 41 -5.48 -12.09 1.91
CA ILE A 41 -6.93 -12.33 1.90
C ILE A 41 -7.50 -11.76 0.60
N GLY A 42 -7.87 -12.61 -0.34
CA GLY A 42 -8.44 -12.13 -1.59
C GLY A 42 -8.30 -13.09 -2.78
N PRO A 43 -8.27 -12.58 -4.01
CA PRO A 43 -8.21 -13.39 -5.25
C PRO A 43 -7.05 -14.37 -5.28
N GLY A 44 -5.90 -14.00 -4.69
CA GLY A 44 -4.71 -14.85 -4.66
C GLY A 44 -4.91 -16.24 -4.04
N ARG A 45 -5.84 -16.39 -3.10
CA ARG A 45 -6.18 -17.70 -2.53
C ARG A 45 -6.79 -18.68 -3.54
N LYS A 46 -7.29 -18.17 -4.66
CA LYS A 46 -7.93 -18.97 -5.73
C LYS A 46 -6.97 -19.35 -6.84
N LEU A 47 -5.70 -18.95 -6.76
CA LEU A 47 -4.70 -19.29 -7.77
C LEU A 47 -4.35 -20.79 -7.83
N GLY A 48 -5.08 -21.64 -7.11
CA GLY A 48 -5.01 -23.10 -7.21
C GLY A 48 -3.73 -23.74 -6.65
N VAL A 49 -2.76 -22.94 -6.24
CA VAL A 49 -1.45 -23.41 -5.78
C VAL A 49 -1.40 -23.43 -4.27
N LYS A 50 -1.44 -24.64 -3.68
CA LYS A 50 -1.24 -24.85 -2.24
C LYS A 50 0.22 -25.25 -1.99
N SER A 51 0.83 -24.76 -0.91
CA SER A 51 2.15 -25.22 -0.44
C SER A 51 3.32 -24.94 -1.41
N VAL A 52 3.44 -23.72 -1.94
CA VAL A 52 4.57 -23.31 -2.80
C VAL A 52 5.86 -23.11 -2.00
N ARG A 53 5.75 -22.74 -0.72
CA ARG A 53 6.89 -22.36 0.14
C ARG A 53 8.09 -23.30 0.13
N PRO A 54 7.94 -24.63 0.25
CA PRO A 54 9.10 -25.52 0.30
C PRO A 54 9.92 -25.56 -0.99
N GLN A 55 9.28 -25.38 -2.12
CA GLN A 55 9.95 -25.41 -3.43
C GLN A 55 10.63 -24.07 -3.77
N ALA A 56 10.03 -22.95 -3.32
CA ALA A 56 10.60 -21.64 -3.48
C ALA A 56 11.89 -21.47 -2.67
N MET A 57 11.98 -22.07 -1.50
CA MET A 57 13.12 -21.93 -0.59
C MET A 57 14.30 -22.83 -0.95
N ALA A 58 14.12 -23.83 -1.82
CA ALA A 58 15.14 -24.83 -2.13
C ALA A 58 16.15 -24.38 -3.20
N ARG A 59 16.03 -23.16 -3.73
CA ARG A 59 16.86 -22.70 -4.84
C ARG A 59 17.80 -21.59 -4.43
N GLY A 60 19.06 -21.75 -4.81
CA GLY A 60 20.05 -20.69 -4.68
C GLY A 60 19.74 -19.49 -5.58
N ALA A 61 20.08 -18.29 -5.11
CA ALA A 61 19.78 -17.04 -5.80
C ALA A 61 20.39 -16.93 -7.22
N GLU A 62 21.49 -17.62 -7.49
CA GLU A 62 22.24 -17.49 -8.73
C GLU A 62 21.49 -17.99 -9.98
N ASN A 63 20.66 -19.03 -9.86
CA ASN A 63 19.93 -19.62 -10.99
C ASN A 63 18.48 -19.12 -11.09
N TRP A 64 18.03 -18.34 -10.14
CA TRP A 64 16.67 -17.89 -10.04
C TRP A 64 16.28 -16.90 -11.13
N ALA A 65 17.14 -15.88 -11.38
CA ALA A 65 16.89 -14.84 -12.37
C ALA A 65 16.77 -15.40 -13.79
N GLY A 66 17.51 -16.48 -14.11
CA GLY A 66 17.41 -17.16 -15.39
C GLY A 66 16.05 -17.77 -15.65
N ASP A 67 15.44 -18.38 -14.64
CA ASP A 67 14.11 -18.99 -14.71
C ASP A 67 12.99 -17.95 -14.86
N ASP A 68 13.23 -16.69 -14.49
CA ASP A 68 12.30 -15.56 -14.58
C ASP A 68 12.67 -14.55 -15.67
N GLY A 69 13.49 -14.98 -16.64
CA GLY A 69 13.89 -14.20 -17.82
C GLY A 69 15.02 -13.18 -17.61
N GLY A 70 15.76 -13.29 -16.50
CA GLY A 70 16.81 -12.33 -16.11
C GLY A 70 16.24 -11.05 -15.51
N LEU A 71 17.11 -10.02 -15.39
CA LEU A 71 16.71 -8.72 -14.83
C LEU A 71 16.06 -7.82 -15.90
N ALA A 72 15.12 -7.00 -15.47
CA ALA A 72 14.44 -6.02 -16.31
C ALA A 72 14.96 -4.59 -16.05
N GLU A 73 14.72 -3.73 -17.05
CA GLU A 73 14.77 -2.28 -16.91
C GLU A 73 13.33 -1.75 -16.94
N PRO A 74 12.64 -1.62 -15.79
CA PRO A 74 11.24 -1.25 -15.75
C PRO A 74 11.00 0.16 -16.26
N GLY A 75 9.89 0.33 -17.00
CA GLY A 75 9.41 1.65 -17.34
C GLY A 75 8.91 2.44 -16.11
N PRO A 76 8.64 3.75 -16.28
CA PRO A 76 8.34 4.65 -15.15
C PRO A 76 7.15 4.21 -14.30
N ASP A 77 6.11 3.63 -14.90
CA ASP A 77 4.91 3.18 -14.17
C ASP A 77 5.20 1.98 -13.27
N VAL A 78 5.93 0.99 -13.78
CA VAL A 78 6.33 -0.18 -13.00
C VAL A 78 7.34 0.23 -11.93
N MET A 79 8.29 1.11 -12.26
CA MET A 79 9.28 1.60 -11.30
C MET A 79 8.62 2.34 -10.13
N ALA A 80 7.58 3.14 -10.38
CA ALA A 80 6.83 3.81 -9.32
C ALA A 80 6.16 2.81 -8.35
N LEU A 81 5.56 1.73 -8.88
CA LEU A 81 5.00 0.65 -8.07
C LEU A 81 6.08 -0.06 -7.23
N VAL A 82 7.23 -0.35 -7.85
CA VAL A 82 8.36 -1.03 -7.19
C VAL A 82 8.91 -0.17 -6.05
N ARG A 83 9.12 1.13 -6.27
CA ARG A 83 9.59 2.07 -5.23
C ARG A 83 8.59 2.17 -4.08
N ALA A 84 7.30 2.33 -4.36
CA ALA A 84 6.27 2.36 -3.33
C ALA A 84 6.24 1.06 -2.51
N ALA A 85 6.45 -0.09 -3.16
CA ALA A 85 6.52 -1.38 -2.48
C ALA A 85 7.75 -1.47 -1.56
N HIS A 86 8.94 -1.02 -2.00
CA HIS A 86 10.16 -0.97 -1.18
C HIS A 86 10.00 -0.04 0.01
N HIS A 87 9.46 1.15 -0.22
CA HIS A 87 9.14 2.10 0.85
C HIS A 87 8.19 1.48 1.89
N HIS A 88 7.10 0.85 1.44
CA HIS A 88 6.16 0.16 2.34
C HIS A 88 6.81 -1.02 3.07
N ALA A 89 7.70 -1.75 2.41
CA ALA A 89 8.46 -2.85 2.97
C ALA A 89 9.56 -2.41 3.94
N ARG A 90 9.91 -1.12 3.98
CA ARG A 90 11.05 -0.56 4.72
C ARG A 90 12.39 -1.20 4.31
N VAL A 91 12.55 -1.42 3.02
CA VAL A 91 13.78 -1.90 2.42
C VAL A 91 14.44 -0.73 1.70
N GLU A 92 15.58 -0.27 2.21
CA GLU A 92 16.26 0.94 1.73
C GLU A 92 16.84 0.76 0.32
N THR A 93 17.38 -0.43 0.05
CA THR A 93 17.94 -0.75 -1.26
C THR A 93 16.84 -1.23 -2.19
N VAL A 94 16.61 -0.52 -3.30
CA VAL A 94 15.65 -0.95 -4.31
C VAL A 94 16.20 -2.17 -5.04
N LEU A 95 15.62 -3.34 -4.79
CA LEU A 95 15.94 -4.56 -5.50
C LEU A 95 15.45 -4.46 -6.94
N PRO A 96 16.24 -4.91 -7.92
CA PRO A 96 15.77 -5.04 -9.30
C PRO A 96 14.62 -6.04 -9.39
N VAL A 97 13.86 -5.99 -10.48
CA VAL A 97 12.80 -6.95 -10.78
C VAL A 97 13.17 -7.86 -11.93
N SER A 98 12.65 -9.07 -11.95
CA SER A 98 12.80 -9.97 -13.08
C SER A 98 12.02 -9.49 -14.30
N ARG A 99 12.39 -9.95 -15.50
CA ARG A 99 11.69 -9.61 -16.74
C ARG A 99 10.25 -10.10 -16.70
N ALA A 100 10.00 -11.33 -16.27
CA ALA A 100 8.65 -11.87 -16.15
C ALA A 100 7.78 -11.09 -15.13
N LEU A 101 8.38 -10.58 -14.04
CA LEU A 101 7.64 -9.73 -13.11
C LEU A 101 7.34 -8.36 -13.72
N ASP A 102 8.26 -7.75 -14.45
CA ASP A 102 8.01 -6.48 -15.17
C ASP A 102 6.87 -6.65 -16.19
N GLU A 103 6.88 -7.73 -16.98
CA GLU A 103 5.81 -8.07 -17.92
C GLU A 103 4.47 -8.26 -17.19
N CYS A 104 4.46 -8.97 -16.08
CA CYS A 104 3.27 -9.15 -15.25
C CYS A 104 2.72 -7.81 -14.75
N LEU A 105 3.57 -6.92 -14.24
CA LEU A 105 3.15 -5.63 -13.72
C LEU A 105 2.61 -4.72 -14.84
N ARG A 106 3.24 -4.71 -16.02
CA ARG A 106 2.73 -4.00 -17.21
C ARG A 106 1.38 -4.53 -17.65
N ALA A 107 1.22 -5.85 -17.72
CA ALA A 107 -0.06 -6.48 -18.07
C ALA A 107 -1.15 -6.13 -17.05
N ALA A 108 -0.85 -6.14 -15.78
CA ALA A 108 -1.77 -5.74 -14.71
C ALA A 108 -2.21 -4.27 -14.83
N ILE A 109 -1.29 -3.37 -15.18
CA ILE A 109 -1.56 -1.96 -15.43
C ILE A 109 -2.50 -1.81 -16.64
N VAL A 110 -2.24 -2.52 -17.73
CA VAL A 110 -3.10 -2.52 -18.93
C VAL A 110 -4.50 -3.03 -18.59
N LEU A 111 -4.61 -4.11 -17.81
CA LEU A 111 -5.90 -4.65 -17.35
C LEU A 111 -6.69 -3.67 -16.46
N ALA A 112 -6.00 -2.83 -15.69
CA ALA A 112 -6.63 -1.83 -14.86
C ALA A 112 -7.18 -0.64 -15.68
N GLY A 113 -6.63 -0.36 -16.84
CA GLY A 113 -6.98 0.80 -17.67
C GLY A 113 -6.78 2.11 -16.91
N ASP A 114 -7.77 3.01 -16.96
CA ASP A 114 -7.76 4.27 -16.19
C ASP A 114 -8.31 4.10 -14.76
N GLY A 115 -8.61 2.87 -14.37
CA GLY A 115 -9.16 2.53 -13.06
C GLY A 115 -8.10 2.28 -11.98
N VAL A 116 -8.57 1.74 -10.86
CA VAL A 116 -7.70 1.34 -9.75
C VAL A 116 -7.04 0.01 -10.04
N LEU A 117 -5.71 -0.06 -9.99
CA LEU A 117 -4.97 -1.30 -10.05
C LEU A 117 -5.23 -2.14 -8.78
N THR A 118 -5.76 -3.34 -8.94
CA THR A 118 -6.16 -4.22 -7.84
C THR A 118 -5.38 -5.53 -7.83
N THR A 119 -5.46 -6.27 -6.71
CA THR A 119 -4.87 -7.62 -6.62
C THR A 119 -5.51 -8.62 -7.60
N THR A 120 -6.73 -8.35 -8.08
CA THR A 120 -7.35 -9.12 -9.17
C THR A 120 -6.57 -8.96 -10.46
N HIS A 121 -6.21 -7.72 -10.84
CA HIS A 121 -5.42 -7.44 -12.04
C HIS A 121 -4.03 -8.10 -11.94
N LEU A 122 -3.36 -8.04 -10.77
CA LEU A 122 -2.10 -8.76 -10.54
C LEU A 122 -2.27 -10.28 -10.72
N SER A 123 -3.35 -10.85 -10.17
CA SER A 123 -3.62 -12.29 -10.24
C SER A 123 -3.89 -12.73 -11.69
N LEU A 124 -4.67 -11.96 -12.44
CA LEU A 124 -4.98 -12.24 -13.84
C LEU A 124 -3.74 -12.11 -14.73
N ALA A 125 -2.96 -11.05 -14.54
CA ALA A 125 -1.70 -10.84 -15.24
C ALA A 125 -0.70 -11.97 -14.96
N LEU A 126 -0.60 -12.42 -13.71
CA LEU A 126 0.29 -13.52 -13.34
C LEU A 126 -0.14 -14.85 -13.99
N LEU A 127 -1.45 -15.11 -14.10
CA LEU A 127 -2.00 -16.28 -14.78
C LEU A 127 -1.81 -16.22 -16.29
N SER A 128 -1.66 -15.04 -16.89
CA SER A 128 -1.48 -14.87 -18.34
C SER A 128 -0.01 -14.91 -18.80
N LEU A 129 0.93 -15.11 -17.89
CA LEU A 129 2.34 -15.24 -18.26
C LEU A 129 2.60 -16.55 -19.00
N ASP A 130 3.26 -16.45 -20.16
CA ASP A 130 3.69 -17.62 -20.95
C ASP A 130 4.96 -18.26 -20.37
N SER A 131 5.73 -17.53 -19.60
CA SER A 131 7.01 -17.97 -19.02
C SER A 131 7.27 -17.34 -17.68
N GLY A 132 8.26 -17.86 -16.96
CA GLY A 132 8.68 -17.38 -15.65
C GLY A 132 8.28 -18.33 -14.55
N ARG A 133 8.82 -18.08 -13.37
CA ARG A 133 8.76 -19.02 -12.24
C ARG A 133 7.34 -19.32 -11.77
N ALA A 134 6.46 -18.32 -11.81
CA ALA A 134 5.05 -18.55 -11.46
C ALA A 134 4.34 -19.40 -12.51
N ALA A 135 4.58 -19.18 -13.81
CA ALA A 135 4.02 -19.97 -14.89
C ALA A 135 4.47 -21.44 -14.79
N ASP A 136 5.77 -21.69 -14.54
CA ASP A 136 6.29 -23.04 -14.30
C ASP A 136 5.60 -23.72 -13.13
N LEU A 137 5.33 -22.99 -12.03
CA LEU A 137 4.63 -23.54 -10.88
C LEU A 137 3.18 -23.88 -11.17
N PHE A 138 2.48 -23.09 -11.98
CA PHE A 138 1.13 -23.40 -12.41
C PHE A 138 1.13 -24.68 -13.26
N LEU A 139 2.04 -24.81 -14.21
CA LEU A 139 2.20 -26.00 -15.02
C LEU A 139 2.52 -27.25 -14.19
N LEU A 140 3.52 -27.18 -13.31
CA LEU A 140 3.94 -28.28 -12.43
C LEU A 140 2.82 -28.74 -11.48
N ARG A 141 1.90 -27.89 -11.13
CA ARG A 141 0.76 -28.17 -10.26
C ARG A 141 -0.50 -28.53 -11.00
N GLY A 142 -0.46 -28.58 -12.33
CA GLY A 142 -1.61 -28.88 -13.16
C GLY A 142 -2.76 -27.89 -12.96
N VAL A 143 -2.43 -26.61 -12.75
CA VAL A 143 -3.43 -25.55 -12.58
C VAL A 143 -4.10 -25.31 -13.92
N ASP A 144 -5.41 -25.45 -13.97
CA ASP A 144 -6.21 -24.97 -15.10
C ASP A 144 -6.26 -23.44 -15.05
N VAL A 145 -5.42 -22.82 -15.87
CA VAL A 145 -5.24 -21.36 -15.89
C VAL A 145 -6.53 -20.64 -16.30
N GLU A 146 -7.27 -21.18 -17.29
CA GLU A 146 -8.51 -20.57 -17.76
C GLU A 146 -9.62 -20.63 -16.72
N ALA A 147 -9.85 -21.82 -16.15
CA ALA A 147 -10.83 -22.00 -15.07
C ALA A 147 -10.47 -21.15 -13.82
N THR A 148 -9.17 -21.06 -13.50
CA THR A 148 -8.68 -20.25 -12.41
C THR A 148 -8.89 -18.75 -12.66
N ALA A 149 -8.59 -18.28 -13.87
CA ALA A 149 -8.83 -16.88 -14.25
C ALA A 149 -10.31 -16.52 -14.23
N ALA A 150 -11.18 -17.43 -14.70
CA ALA A 150 -12.64 -17.27 -14.62
C ALA A 150 -13.11 -17.17 -13.15
N ALA A 151 -12.58 -18.02 -12.27
CA ALA A 151 -12.90 -17.99 -10.85
C ALA A 151 -12.41 -16.69 -10.17
N VAL A 152 -11.24 -16.17 -10.55
CA VAL A 152 -10.70 -14.88 -10.04
C VAL A 152 -11.61 -13.72 -10.50
N ARG A 153 -12.04 -13.70 -11.78
CA ARG A 153 -12.97 -12.67 -12.29
C ARG A 153 -14.32 -12.71 -11.58
N ALA A 154 -14.88 -13.91 -11.39
CA ALA A 154 -16.18 -14.10 -10.71
C ALA A 154 -16.12 -13.65 -9.23
N ASP A 155 -14.99 -13.87 -8.55
CA ASP A 155 -14.79 -13.40 -7.18
C ASP A 155 -14.66 -11.89 -7.11
N ALA A 156 -13.97 -11.29 -8.07
CA ALA A 156 -13.88 -9.85 -8.20
C ALA A 156 -15.26 -9.22 -8.40
N ALA A 157 -16.03 -9.71 -9.37
CA ALA A 157 -17.38 -9.19 -9.66
C ALA A 157 -18.30 -9.22 -8.42
N ARG A 158 -18.23 -10.30 -7.62
CA ARG A 158 -18.98 -10.41 -6.36
C ARG A 158 -18.55 -9.37 -5.32
N LYS A 159 -17.24 -9.13 -5.20
CA LYS A 159 -16.69 -8.17 -4.22
C LYS A 159 -16.91 -6.73 -4.62
N TYR A 160 -16.82 -6.44 -5.93
CA TYR A 160 -17.07 -5.09 -6.44
C TYR A 160 -18.56 -4.68 -6.37
N ALA A 161 -19.49 -5.63 -6.48
CA ALA A 161 -20.91 -5.36 -6.24
C ALA A 161 -21.21 -4.97 -4.77
N GLU A 162 -20.30 -5.32 -3.84
CA GLU A 162 -20.43 -4.98 -2.41
C GLU A 162 -19.63 -3.73 -2.00
N VAL A 163 -18.73 -3.17 -2.85
CA VAL A 163 -17.80 -2.11 -2.43
C VAL A 163 -17.66 -1.02 -3.49
N GLU A 164 -18.65 -0.14 -3.56
CA GLU A 164 -18.50 1.23 -4.11
C GLU A 164 -17.81 2.17 -3.10
N GLU A 165 -17.14 1.63 -2.10
CA GLU A 165 -16.60 2.40 -1.00
C GLU A 165 -15.17 2.87 -1.29
N ALA A 166 -14.91 4.15 -1.06
CA ALA A 166 -13.56 4.71 -1.22
C ALA A 166 -12.53 3.94 -0.38
N PRO A 167 -11.30 3.73 -0.88
CA PRO A 167 -10.32 2.86 -0.23
C PRO A 167 -10.01 3.20 1.22
N ALA A 168 -9.94 4.49 1.56
CA ALA A 168 -9.69 4.92 2.93
C ALA A 168 -10.88 4.59 3.84
N VAL A 169 -12.11 4.79 3.36
CA VAL A 169 -13.34 4.50 4.09
C VAL A 169 -13.42 3.01 4.41
N TRP A 170 -13.20 2.15 3.42
CA TRP A 170 -13.19 0.70 3.61
C TRP A 170 -12.16 0.24 4.63
N LEU A 171 -10.93 0.77 4.56
CA LEU A 171 -9.85 0.43 5.50
C LEU A 171 -10.19 0.88 6.93
N LEU A 172 -10.71 2.11 7.10
CA LEU A 172 -11.10 2.66 8.40
C LEU A 172 -12.28 1.91 8.99
N ARG A 173 -13.27 1.52 8.16
CA ARG A 173 -14.39 0.67 8.55
C ARG A 173 -13.91 -0.68 9.05
N LYS A 174 -13.05 -1.36 8.29
CA LYS A 174 -12.45 -2.65 8.67
C LYS A 174 -11.62 -2.54 9.96
N ALA A 175 -10.97 -1.40 10.19
CA ALA A 175 -10.25 -1.13 11.42
C ALA A 175 -11.18 -0.77 12.61
N GLY A 176 -12.47 -0.60 12.36
CA GLY A 176 -13.46 -0.20 13.36
C GLY A 176 -13.28 1.24 13.84
N ALA A 177 -12.72 2.11 12.99
CA ALA A 177 -12.45 3.51 13.30
C ALA A 177 -13.62 4.45 12.97
N LEU A 178 -14.67 3.99 12.26
CA LEU A 178 -15.83 4.80 11.89
C LEU A 178 -16.96 4.73 12.92
N GLU A 179 -17.72 5.82 13.05
CA GLU A 179 -18.93 5.87 13.85
C GLU A 179 -20.01 4.94 13.28
N GLY A 180 -20.87 4.42 14.13
CA GLY A 180 -21.96 3.52 13.73
C GLY A 180 -21.54 2.08 13.39
N ASP A 181 -20.26 1.81 13.23
CA ASP A 181 -19.79 0.45 12.95
C ASP A 181 -19.73 -0.40 14.22
N ALA A 182 -20.68 -1.33 14.33
CA ALA A 182 -20.72 -2.38 15.34
C ALA A 182 -19.74 -3.53 15.07
N GLY A 183 -18.63 -3.27 14.37
CA GLY A 183 -17.68 -4.29 13.93
C GLY A 183 -17.30 -5.30 15.00
N GLY A 184 -17.32 -6.59 14.64
CA GLY A 184 -17.15 -7.72 15.56
C GLY A 184 -15.92 -7.59 16.46
N GLY A 185 -16.10 -7.77 17.77
CA GLY A 185 -15.11 -7.48 18.82
C GLY A 185 -13.76 -8.18 18.66
N TYR A 186 -13.72 -9.30 17.93
CA TYR A 186 -12.50 -10.07 17.69
C TYR A 186 -11.60 -9.42 16.62
N VAL A 187 -12.16 -8.94 15.52
CA VAL A 187 -11.42 -8.23 14.46
C VAL A 187 -10.86 -6.91 15.00
N ARG A 188 -11.65 -6.19 15.85
CA ARG A 188 -11.23 -4.99 16.57
C ARG A 188 -10.00 -5.22 17.46
N ARG A 189 -9.95 -6.33 18.21
CA ARG A 189 -8.79 -6.65 19.07
C ARG A 189 -7.56 -6.96 18.24
N LEU A 190 -7.71 -7.75 17.17
CA LEU A 190 -6.60 -8.15 16.30
C LEU A 190 -6.02 -6.94 15.56
N THR A 191 -6.86 -6.07 15.00
CA THR A 191 -6.42 -4.87 14.28
C THR A 191 -5.75 -3.85 15.21
N ARG A 192 -6.24 -3.71 16.46
CA ARG A 192 -5.59 -2.88 17.48
C ARG A 192 -4.22 -3.43 17.91
N LEU A 193 -4.10 -4.76 18.01
CA LEU A 193 -2.84 -5.42 18.37
C LEU A 193 -1.80 -5.29 17.25
N VAL A 194 -2.22 -5.50 15.99
CA VAL A 194 -1.36 -5.35 14.81
C VAL A 194 -0.95 -3.89 14.61
N ALA A 195 -1.87 -2.94 14.76
CA ALA A 195 -1.56 -1.51 14.68
C ALA A 195 -0.58 -1.05 15.78
N ARG A 196 -0.71 -1.62 17.00
CA ARG A 196 0.23 -1.36 18.10
C ARG A 196 1.60 -2.02 17.89
N GLY A 197 1.61 -3.26 17.39
CA GLY A 197 2.84 -4.04 17.18
C GLY A 197 3.70 -3.57 16.01
N GLN A 198 3.11 -2.89 15.02
CA GLN A 198 3.85 -2.37 13.85
C GLN A 198 4.39 -0.95 14.04
N GLY A 199 4.19 -0.33 15.20
CA GLY A 199 4.68 1.02 15.47
C GLY A 199 4.09 2.13 14.57
N LEU A 200 2.95 1.86 13.91
CA LEU A 200 2.35 2.75 12.90
C LEU A 200 1.42 3.83 13.49
N GLY A 201 1.32 3.92 14.82
CA GLY A 201 0.63 5.05 15.47
C GLY A 201 -0.91 5.03 15.43
N GLY A 202 -1.55 4.03 14.85
CA GLY A 202 -3.01 3.91 14.82
C GLY A 202 -3.59 3.72 13.41
N PRO A 203 -4.91 3.40 13.30
CA PRO A 203 -5.55 3.08 12.03
C PRO A 203 -5.57 4.26 11.05
N VAL A 204 -5.81 5.47 11.53
CA VAL A 204 -5.91 6.67 10.68
C VAL A 204 -4.55 6.99 10.05
N LEU A 205 -3.47 6.97 10.83
CA LEU A 205 -2.13 7.24 10.30
C LEU A 205 -1.68 6.17 9.30
N THR A 206 -2.07 4.91 9.53
CA THR A 206 -1.81 3.82 8.58
C THR A 206 -2.53 4.06 7.24
N VAL A 207 -3.77 4.53 7.28
CA VAL A 207 -4.55 4.84 6.07
C VAL A 207 -4.00 6.06 5.35
N VAL A 208 -3.65 7.12 6.08
CA VAL A 208 -3.01 8.32 5.52
C VAL A 208 -1.69 7.98 4.83
N ARG A 209 -0.85 7.16 5.47
CA ARG A 209 0.40 6.70 4.85
C ARG A 209 0.15 5.90 3.56
N GLY A 210 -0.80 4.96 3.59
CA GLY A 210 -1.16 4.20 2.40
C GLY A 210 -1.72 5.07 1.26
N GLU A 211 -2.44 6.15 1.60
CA GLU A 211 -2.93 7.11 0.62
C GLU A 211 -1.79 7.97 0.06
N ALA A 212 -0.83 8.39 0.89
CA ALA A 212 0.37 9.09 0.45
C ALA A 212 1.19 8.25 -0.55
N GLU A 213 1.37 6.95 -0.28
CA GLU A 213 2.02 6.01 -1.20
C GLU A 213 1.27 5.92 -2.55
N ARG A 214 -0.06 5.92 -2.52
CA ARG A 214 -0.90 5.91 -3.74
C ARG A 214 -0.76 7.19 -4.55
N LEU A 215 -0.74 8.35 -3.90
CA LEU A 215 -0.53 9.65 -4.54
C LEU A 215 0.84 9.74 -5.22
N ALA A 216 1.89 9.29 -4.53
CA ALA A 216 3.24 9.25 -5.08
C ALA A 216 3.35 8.34 -6.33
N VAL A 217 2.70 7.16 -6.29
CA VAL A 217 2.66 6.26 -7.46
C VAL A 217 1.92 6.91 -8.63
N ALA A 218 0.77 7.55 -8.37
CA ALA A 218 0.02 8.25 -9.41
C ALA A 218 0.84 9.38 -10.03
N ALA A 219 1.67 10.06 -9.22
CA ALA A 219 2.59 11.11 -9.67
C ALA A 219 3.92 10.56 -10.23
N ARG A 220 4.16 9.24 -10.21
CA ARG A 220 5.39 8.57 -10.70
C ARG A 220 6.66 9.06 -10.01
N ARG A 221 6.61 9.35 -8.73
CA ARG A 221 7.73 9.83 -7.92
C ARG A 221 7.84 9.08 -6.60
N ASP A 222 8.90 9.34 -5.88
CA ASP A 222 9.06 8.81 -4.52
C ASP A 222 8.08 9.48 -3.56
N VAL A 223 7.62 8.72 -2.56
CA VAL A 223 6.74 9.25 -1.52
C VAL A 223 7.47 10.27 -0.65
N SER A 224 6.80 11.36 -0.32
CA SER A 224 7.37 12.49 0.41
C SER A 224 6.43 13.02 1.49
N SER A 225 6.89 13.96 2.29
CA SER A 225 6.06 14.66 3.28
C SER A 225 4.90 15.46 2.65
N ARG A 226 5.07 15.96 1.42
CA ARG A 226 3.99 16.53 0.62
C ARG A 226 2.81 15.57 0.50
N ASP A 227 3.09 14.31 0.14
CA ASP A 227 2.05 13.31 -0.04
C ASP A 227 1.30 13.01 1.25
N LEU A 228 1.96 13.11 2.41
CA LEU A 228 1.29 12.96 3.71
C LEU A 228 0.27 14.08 3.95
N VAL A 229 0.62 15.32 3.62
CA VAL A 229 -0.31 16.47 3.75
C VAL A 229 -1.49 16.30 2.80
N GLU A 230 -1.22 15.98 1.53
CA GLU A 230 -2.26 15.72 0.54
C GLU A 230 -3.15 14.53 0.94
N ALA A 231 -2.57 13.47 1.48
CA ALA A 231 -3.31 12.29 1.94
C ALA A 231 -4.25 12.60 3.11
N VAL A 232 -3.87 13.48 4.04
CA VAL A 232 -4.78 13.91 5.12
C VAL A 232 -6.05 14.53 4.54
N LEU A 233 -5.93 15.42 3.56
CA LEU A 233 -7.07 16.06 2.90
C LEU A 233 -7.88 15.08 2.04
N THR A 234 -7.20 14.15 1.36
CA THR A 234 -7.84 13.15 0.51
C THR A 234 -8.66 12.16 1.32
N VAL A 235 -8.12 11.67 2.44
CA VAL A 235 -8.83 10.76 3.35
C VAL A 235 -10.06 11.43 3.94
N ASP A 236 -9.95 12.69 4.36
CA ASP A 236 -11.07 13.47 4.88
C ASP A 236 -12.16 13.71 3.80
N HIS A 237 -11.74 14.02 2.57
CA HIS A 237 -12.68 14.14 1.45
C HIS A 237 -13.41 12.83 1.17
N GLN A 238 -12.71 11.69 1.17
CA GLN A 238 -13.33 10.37 0.98
C GLN A 238 -14.33 10.05 2.09
N LEU A 239 -14.01 10.36 3.35
CA LEU A 239 -14.94 10.20 4.48
C LEU A 239 -16.19 11.06 4.33
N THR A 240 -16.00 12.34 3.99
CA THR A 240 -17.10 13.30 3.79
C THR A 240 -18.01 12.86 2.64
N ALA A 241 -17.42 12.47 1.49
CA ALA A 241 -18.18 12.00 0.32
C ALA A 241 -18.99 10.72 0.62
N ALA A 242 -18.47 9.85 1.49
CA ALA A 242 -19.16 8.64 1.93
C ALA A 242 -20.15 8.88 3.10
N GLY A 243 -20.29 10.11 3.59
CA GLY A 243 -21.12 10.43 4.76
C GLY A 243 -20.65 9.77 6.05
N CYS A 244 -19.36 9.39 6.12
CA CYS A 244 -18.77 8.70 7.25
C CYS A 244 -18.01 9.66 8.16
N ARG A 245 -17.97 9.34 9.47
CA ARG A 245 -17.18 10.09 10.46
C ARG A 245 -16.26 9.15 11.22
N LEU A 246 -15.11 9.68 11.63
CA LEU A 246 -14.23 8.97 12.56
C LEU A 246 -14.85 8.97 13.96
N LYS A 247 -14.58 7.92 14.73
CA LYS A 247 -14.89 7.94 16.17
C LYS A 247 -14.07 9.01 16.86
N PRO A 248 -14.59 9.63 17.95
CA PRO A 248 -13.90 10.70 18.66
C PRO A 248 -12.46 10.36 19.07
N GLU A 249 -12.20 9.10 19.42
CA GLU A 249 -10.86 8.65 19.78
C GLU A 249 -9.85 8.63 18.62
N PHE A 250 -10.31 8.73 17.38
CA PHE A 250 -9.48 8.74 16.16
C PHE A 250 -9.53 10.08 15.42
N GLU A 251 -10.46 10.95 15.79
CA GLU A 251 -10.58 12.27 15.23
C GLU A 251 -9.54 13.21 15.86
N SER A 252 -8.77 13.90 15.04
CA SER A 252 -7.74 14.81 15.51
C SER A 252 -7.73 16.16 14.81
N GLY A 253 -8.72 16.42 13.93
CA GLY A 253 -8.93 17.73 13.30
C GLY A 253 -7.83 18.17 12.31
N GLY A 254 -6.96 17.26 11.84
CA GLY A 254 -5.85 17.66 10.96
C GLY A 254 -6.31 18.28 9.64
N ALA A 255 -7.32 17.70 8.97
CA ALA A 255 -7.83 18.24 7.73
C ALA A 255 -8.52 19.62 7.89
N ALA A 256 -9.24 19.80 8.99
CA ALA A 256 -9.85 21.09 9.34
C ALA A 256 -8.76 22.15 9.53
N ALA A 257 -7.71 21.82 10.28
CA ALA A 257 -6.60 22.71 10.51
C ALA A 257 -5.85 23.14 9.23
N LEU A 258 -5.68 22.21 8.26
CA LEU A 258 -5.09 22.54 6.95
C LEU A 258 -5.95 23.53 6.17
N ARG A 259 -7.28 23.36 6.20
CA ARG A 259 -8.20 24.30 5.53
C ARG A 259 -8.20 25.67 6.21
N GLU A 260 -8.23 25.71 7.54
CA GLU A 260 -8.17 26.95 8.31
C GLU A 260 -6.86 27.72 8.07
N ALA A 261 -5.74 27.01 7.95
CA ALA A 261 -4.45 27.56 7.62
C ALA A 261 -4.31 27.99 6.15
N GLY A 262 -5.30 27.68 5.30
CA GLY A 262 -5.28 28.03 3.87
C GLY A 262 -4.15 27.36 3.10
N VAL A 263 -3.77 26.13 3.46
CA VAL A 263 -2.66 25.43 2.83
C VAL A 263 -3.00 25.10 1.37
N ASP A 264 -2.22 25.65 0.46
CA ASP A 264 -2.34 25.40 -0.97
C ASP A 264 -1.60 24.11 -1.34
N ARG A 265 -2.36 23.12 -1.85
CA ARG A 265 -1.82 21.81 -2.25
C ARG A 265 -0.82 21.89 -3.39
N GLU A 266 -1.07 22.80 -4.35
CA GLU A 266 -0.25 22.94 -5.56
C GLU A 266 1.11 23.58 -5.23
N ALA A 267 1.14 24.43 -4.22
CA ALA A 267 2.33 25.11 -3.75
C ALA A 267 3.20 24.28 -2.77
N LEU A 268 2.76 23.09 -2.37
CA LEU A 268 3.54 22.24 -1.45
C LEU A 268 4.83 21.76 -2.13
N PRO A 269 6.00 21.99 -1.51
CA PRO A 269 7.28 21.52 -2.04
C PRO A 269 7.40 20.01 -1.95
N GLU A 270 8.16 19.41 -2.86
CA GLU A 270 8.53 18.00 -2.81
C GLU A 270 9.70 17.79 -1.84
N GLY A 271 9.81 16.57 -1.31
CA GLY A 271 10.89 16.15 -0.41
C GLY A 271 10.39 15.80 0.99
N GLY A 272 11.32 15.66 1.91
CA GLY A 272 11.05 15.15 3.24
C GLY A 272 10.89 13.63 3.31
N THR A 273 10.99 13.06 4.52
CA THR A 273 10.96 11.62 4.76
C THR A 273 9.72 11.23 5.54
N VAL A 274 8.88 10.39 4.96
CA VAL A 274 7.63 9.90 5.58
C VAL A 274 7.89 9.24 6.93
N GLU A 275 8.91 8.40 7.03
CA GLU A 275 9.30 7.71 8.26
C GLU A 275 9.63 8.70 9.38
N ARG A 276 10.43 9.71 9.07
CA ARG A 276 10.81 10.75 10.03
C ARG A 276 9.59 11.52 10.53
N ALA A 277 8.69 11.91 9.62
CA ALA A 277 7.45 12.58 9.97
C ALA A 277 6.57 11.73 10.89
N VAL A 278 6.42 10.44 10.58
CA VAL A 278 5.63 9.50 11.39
C VAL A 278 6.23 9.28 12.78
N GLU A 279 7.55 9.10 12.89
CA GLU A 279 8.21 8.91 14.19
C GLU A 279 8.10 10.18 15.04
N ARG A 280 8.27 11.34 14.44
CA ARG A 280 8.07 12.63 15.14
C ARG A 280 6.62 12.82 15.59
N ALA A 281 5.64 12.42 14.76
CA ALA A 281 4.23 12.46 15.14
C ALA A 281 3.91 11.62 16.38
N LYS A 282 4.56 10.45 16.53
CA LYS A 282 4.44 9.64 17.74
C LYS A 282 5.00 10.35 18.97
N LEU A 283 6.12 11.06 18.83
CA LEU A 283 6.70 11.85 19.92
C LEU A 283 5.78 13.02 20.31
N VAL A 284 5.16 13.68 19.33
CA VAL A 284 4.18 14.74 19.59
C VAL A 284 2.99 14.20 20.37
N ALA A 285 2.40 13.09 19.94
CA ALA A 285 1.28 12.45 20.63
C ALA A 285 1.66 12.01 22.05
N ALA A 286 2.84 11.41 22.23
CA ALA A 286 3.32 10.98 23.54
C ALA A 286 3.51 12.15 24.52
N ARG A 287 4.04 13.30 24.05
CA ARG A 287 4.21 14.52 24.87
C ARG A 287 2.87 15.10 25.31
N ARG A 288 1.83 14.94 24.52
CA ARG A 288 0.46 15.38 24.84
C ARG A 288 -0.31 14.37 25.70
N GLY A 289 0.23 13.19 25.90
CA GLY A 289 -0.46 12.10 26.62
C GLY A 289 -1.55 11.42 25.79
N ASP A 290 -1.58 11.64 24.46
CA ASP A 290 -2.58 11.07 23.58
C ASP A 290 -2.31 9.58 23.32
N ARG A 291 -3.37 8.77 23.43
CA ARG A 291 -3.25 7.31 23.25
C ARG A 291 -3.11 6.88 21.80
N VAL A 292 -3.52 7.73 20.87
CA VAL A 292 -3.57 7.45 19.43
C VAL A 292 -2.91 8.60 18.68
N VAL A 293 -2.03 8.26 17.74
CA VAL A 293 -1.45 9.25 16.84
C VAL A 293 -2.45 9.58 15.73
N GLY A 294 -2.91 10.82 15.69
CA GLY A 294 -3.84 11.31 14.69
C GLY A 294 -3.18 12.20 13.64
N THR A 295 -3.97 12.65 12.68
CA THR A 295 -3.51 13.52 11.57
C THR A 295 -2.95 14.85 12.07
N ARG A 296 -3.50 15.42 13.15
CA ARG A 296 -3.00 16.65 13.77
C ARG A 296 -1.57 16.50 14.27
N HIS A 297 -1.25 15.39 14.95
CA HIS A 297 0.10 15.10 15.42
C HIS A 297 1.10 15.02 14.27
N LEU A 298 0.69 14.44 13.15
CA LEU A 298 1.51 14.36 11.93
C LEU A 298 1.80 15.76 11.38
N LEU A 299 0.79 16.62 11.27
CA LEU A 299 0.95 17.98 10.76
C LEU A 299 1.80 18.85 11.67
N VAL A 300 1.63 18.75 12.99
CA VAL A 300 2.49 19.43 13.97
C VAL A 300 3.93 18.94 13.85
N ALA A 301 4.15 17.64 13.71
CA ALA A 301 5.48 17.07 13.53
C ALA A 301 6.18 17.56 12.27
N LEU A 302 5.44 17.71 11.16
CA LEU A 302 5.96 18.27 9.91
C LEU A 302 6.25 19.77 10.03
N ARG A 303 5.34 20.55 10.62
CA ARG A 303 5.52 21.99 10.83
C ARG A 303 6.76 22.28 11.68
N ASP A 304 6.95 21.52 12.75
CA ASP A 304 8.01 21.73 13.73
C ASP A 304 9.34 21.08 13.34
N ASP A 305 9.44 20.53 12.13
CA ASP A 305 10.68 20.00 11.58
C ASP A 305 11.31 21.01 10.59
N PRO A 306 12.31 21.80 11.02
CA PRO A 306 12.91 22.82 10.16
C PRO A 306 13.66 22.23 8.94
N ALA A 307 13.93 20.92 8.96
CA ALA A 307 14.57 20.23 7.84
C ALA A 307 13.54 19.64 6.86
N ASP A 308 12.24 19.72 7.17
CA ASP A 308 11.21 19.24 6.25
C ASP A 308 10.78 20.36 5.30
N PRO A 309 10.83 20.14 3.98
CA PRO A 309 10.48 21.16 2.98
C PRO A 309 9.07 21.71 3.12
N VAL A 310 8.10 20.94 3.63
CA VAL A 310 6.71 21.42 3.78
C VAL A 310 6.49 22.25 5.05
N ALA A 311 7.44 22.31 5.97
CA ALA A 311 7.29 23.04 7.23
C ALA A 311 6.88 24.53 7.05
N PRO A 312 7.46 25.30 6.12
CA PRO A 312 7.06 26.69 5.89
C PRO A 312 5.60 26.82 5.45
N ALA A 313 5.10 25.90 4.61
CA ALA A 313 3.71 25.89 4.16
C ALA A 313 2.71 25.59 5.28
N LEU A 314 3.18 24.93 6.36
CA LEU A 314 2.39 24.57 7.52
C LEU A 314 2.52 25.58 8.68
N ALA A 315 3.26 26.67 8.51
CA ALA A 315 3.51 27.67 9.57
C ALA A 315 2.21 28.31 10.12
N GLY A 316 1.16 28.40 9.29
CA GLY A 316 -0.15 28.91 9.68
C GLY A 316 -0.99 27.97 10.55
N LEU A 317 -0.54 26.75 10.78
CA LEU A 317 -1.26 25.82 11.66
C LEU A 317 -1.20 26.32 13.11
N ALA A 318 -2.39 26.51 13.71
CA ALA A 318 -2.49 26.94 15.10
C ALA A 318 -1.73 25.98 16.03
N THR A 319 -0.91 26.53 16.91
CA THR A 319 -0.33 25.85 18.06
C THR A 319 -1.43 25.69 19.11
N GLU A 320 -1.98 24.50 19.24
CA GLU A 320 -2.78 24.22 20.44
C GLU A 320 -1.81 24.14 21.63
N THR A 321 -1.95 25.07 22.51
CA THR A 321 -1.33 25.10 23.84
C THR A 321 -1.94 24.02 24.74
#